data_a235fada26fcb9b7ff841d8c7a733d0a
#
_entry.id   a235fada26fcb9b7ff841d8c7a733d0a
#
_cell.length_a   1.000
_cell.length_b   1.000
_cell.length_c   1.000
_cell.angle_alpha   90.00
_cell.angle_beta   90.00
_cell.angle_gamma   90.00
#
_symmetry.space_group_name_H-M   'P 1'
#
loop_
_entity.id
_entity.type
_entity.pdbx_description
1 polymer ?
#
loop_
_entity_poly.entity_id
_entity_poly.type
_entity_poly.pdbx_seq_one_letter_code
_entity_poly.pdbx_strand_id
1 'polypeptide(L)'
;ISTNPSIPEYVKIGYATDLEKRLKQLNRSETIPYAIRAYAIYEVEKALTDKELHKLIDTLNPDLRTIDNFDGKERVKEFFAMAPEDAYSLLECIAKISGTTERLKKVKPEGHEIKDVEVANEIKEISRRGPLRFSECGIPFGSTLTFVDDPSITVTVVDDRHIQYNG
;
A
#
# COMPACT_ATOMS: atom_id res chain seq x y z
N ILE A 1 -2.62 -7.46 11.49
CA ILE A 1 -2.40 -6.74 10.21
C ILE A 1 -2.63 -5.26 10.47
N SER A 2 -1.70 -4.45 10.02
CA SER A 2 -1.81 -2.98 10.10
C SER A 2 -1.62 -2.36 8.72
N THR A 3 -2.29 -1.24 8.49
CA THR A 3 -2.27 -0.48 7.24
C THR A 3 -1.87 0.98 7.49
N ASN A 4 -1.43 1.65 6.44
CA ASN A 4 -1.19 3.08 6.45
C ASN A 4 -1.78 3.71 5.17
N PRO A 5 -2.59 4.77 5.29
CA PRO A 5 -3.20 5.44 4.13
C PRO A 5 -2.20 5.98 3.10
N SER A 6 -0.97 6.34 3.53
CA SER A 6 0.07 6.83 2.60
C SER A 6 0.62 5.75 1.67
N ILE A 7 0.46 4.47 2.04
CA ILE A 7 0.97 3.31 1.29
C ILE A 7 -0.11 2.21 1.27
N PRO A 8 -1.27 2.47 0.64
CA PRO A 8 -2.44 1.59 0.70
C PRO A 8 -2.22 0.22 0.05
N GLU A 9 -1.19 0.08 -0.78
CA GLU A 9 -0.77 -1.17 -1.43
C GLU A 9 0.11 -2.06 -0.53
N TYR A 10 0.47 -1.58 0.67
CA TYR A 10 1.28 -2.34 1.61
C TYR A 10 0.54 -2.63 2.90
N VAL A 11 0.79 -3.80 3.44
CA VAL A 11 0.37 -4.16 4.79
C VAL A 11 1.58 -4.46 5.68
N LYS A 12 1.46 -4.13 6.95
CA LYS A 12 2.40 -4.58 7.97
C LYS A 12 1.78 -5.75 8.74
N ILE A 13 2.49 -6.87 8.78
CA ILE A 13 2.11 -8.04 9.57
C ILE A 13 3.09 -8.15 10.72
N GLY A 14 2.60 -8.16 11.95
CA GLY A 14 3.43 -8.22 13.14
C GLY A 14 2.66 -8.74 14.34
N TYR A 15 3.40 -9.14 15.36
CA TYR A 15 2.89 -9.60 16.64
C TYR A 15 2.96 -8.49 17.71
N ALA A 16 2.00 -8.47 18.60
CA ALA A 16 2.00 -7.59 19.77
C ALA A 16 1.29 -8.26 20.95
N THR A 17 1.83 -8.13 22.14
CA THR A 17 1.16 -8.50 23.40
C THR A 17 0.16 -7.43 23.84
N ASP A 18 0.39 -6.18 23.44
CA ASP A 18 -0.44 -5.02 23.70
C ASP A 18 -0.51 -4.20 22.40
N LEU A 19 -1.68 -4.27 21.75
CA LEU A 19 -1.91 -3.63 20.46
C LEU A 19 -1.84 -2.11 20.55
N GLU A 20 -2.46 -1.50 21.57
CA GLU A 20 -2.49 -0.04 21.72
C GLU A 20 -1.08 0.52 21.92
N LYS A 21 -0.30 -0.10 22.79
CA LYS A 21 1.08 0.26 23.03
C LYS A 21 1.91 0.12 21.76
N ARG A 22 1.68 -0.95 20.98
CA ARG A 22 2.39 -1.17 19.71
C ARG A 22 2.03 -0.12 18.68
N LEU A 23 0.76 0.21 18.50
CA LEU A 23 0.33 1.28 17.59
C LEU A 23 0.89 2.64 17.99
N LYS A 24 0.88 2.97 19.29
CA LYS A 24 1.53 4.18 19.81
C LYS A 24 3.03 4.22 19.50
N GLN A 25 3.73 3.09 19.57
CA GLN A 25 5.16 3.02 19.21
C GLN A 25 5.38 3.22 17.71
N LEU A 26 4.58 2.59 16.87
CA LEU A 26 4.68 2.71 15.41
C LEU A 26 4.39 4.13 14.92
N ASN A 27 3.51 4.84 15.60
CA ASN A 27 3.07 6.19 15.26
C ASN A 27 3.86 7.30 15.97
N ARG A 28 4.97 6.98 16.63
CA ARG A 28 5.83 8.01 17.27
C ARG A 28 6.59 8.89 16.29
N SER A 29 6.84 8.39 15.08
CA SER A 29 7.57 9.11 14.05
C SER A 29 6.62 10.03 13.30
N GLU A 30 6.94 11.30 13.23
CA GLU A 30 6.22 12.31 12.44
C GLU A 30 6.55 12.26 10.94
N THR A 31 7.43 11.34 10.54
CA THR A 31 7.84 11.19 9.13
C THR A 31 6.78 10.54 8.25
N ILE A 32 5.76 9.92 8.85
CA ILE A 32 4.67 9.26 8.13
C ILE A 32 3.42 10.15 8.21
N PRO A 33 2.86 10.64 7.08
CA PRO A 33 1.76 11.61 7.07
C PRO A 33 0.47 11.14 7.75
N TYR A 34 0.21 9.83 7.72
CA TYR A 34 -0.98 9.22 8.31
C TYR A 34 -0.59 8.15 9.32
N ALA A 35 -1.44 7.97 10.32
CA ALA A 35 -1.19 6.96 11.34
C ALA A 35 -1.29 5.52 10.78
N ILE A 36 -0.40 4.65 11.26
CA ILE A 36 -0.53 3.20 11.09
C ILE A 36 -1.68 2.73 11.98
N ARG A 37 -2.58 1.92 11.45
CA ARG A 37 -3.78 1.44 12.12
C ARG A 37 -3.93 -0.06 12.01
N ALA A 38 -4.63 -0.64 12.98
CA ALA A 38 -5.03 -2.03 12.91
C ALA A 38 -6.13 -2.19 11.84
N TYR A 39 -5.93 -3.11 10.91
CA TYR A 39 -6.92 -3.54 9.93
C TYR A 39 -7.61 -4.84 10.37
N ALA A 40 -6.82 -5.76 10.92
CA ALA A 40 -7.33 -7.00 11.47
C ALA A 40 -6.46 -7.49 12.61
N ILE A 41 -7.10 -8.16 13.57
CA ILE A 41 -6.50 -8.73 14.77
C ILE A 41 -6.82 -10.22 14.78
N TYR A 42 -5.80 -11.05 14.96
CA TYR A 42 -5.95 -12.47 15.20
C TYR A 42 -5.39 -12.79 16.59
N GLU A 43 -6.28 -13.12 17.51
CA GLU A 43 -5.92 -13.43 18.90
C GLU A 43 -5.34 -14.85 18.99
N VAL A 44 -4.15 -14.99 19.57
CA VAL A 44 -3.45 -16.25 19.72
C VAL A 44 -3.14 -16.53 21.21
N GLU A 45 -3.29 -17.77 21.65
CA GLU A 45 -3.07 -18.14 23.05
C GLU A 45 -1.60 -18.16 23.44
N LYS A 46 -0.74 -18.51 22.52
CA LYS A 46 0.73 -18.54 22.72
C LYS A 46 1.35 -17.47 21.86
N ALA A 47 2.43 -16.89 22.34
CA ALA A 47 3.29 -16.02 21.56
C ALA A 47 3.82 -16.80 20.33
N LEU A 48 2.98 -16.91 19.30
CA LEU A 48 3.45 -17.30 17.99
C LEU A 48 4.32 -16.16 17.51
N THR A 49 5.55 -16.47 17.19
CA THR A 49 6.39 -15.48 16.54
C THR A 49 5.77 -15.22 15.15
N ASP A 50 5.53 -13.96 14.81
CA ASP A 50 5.18 -13.52 13.47
C ASP A 50 6.12 -14.08 12.39
N LYS A 51 7.29 -14.55 12.79
CA LYS A 51 8.33 -15.20 11.97
C LYS A 51 7.81 -16.38 11.15
N GLU A 52 6.97 -17.26 11.73
CA GLU A 52 6.43 -18.39 10.98
C GLU A 52 5.43 -17.96 9.89
N LEU A 53 4.63 -16.95 10.19
CA LEU A 53 3.73 -16.36 9.19
C LEU A 53 4.52 -15.63 8.10
N HIS A 54 5.54 -14.88 8.47
CA HIS A 54 6.44 -14.24 7.52
C HIS A 54 7.13 -15.26 6.62
N LYS A 55 7.65 -16.35 7.20
CA LYS A 55 8.28 -17.45 6.45
C LYS A 55 7.31 -18.12 5.49
N LEU A 56 6.05 -18.32 5.90
CA LEU A 56 5.01 -18.86 5.03
C LEU A 56 4.79 -17.95 3.82
N ILE A 57 4.63 -16.65 4.03
CA ILE A 57 4.44 -15.68 2.95
C ILE A 57 5.65 -15.66 2.02
N ASP A 58 6.87 -15.61 2.57
CA ASP A 58 8.11 -15.61 1.80
C ASP A 58 8.30 -16.89 0.98
N THR A 59 7.79 -18.03 1.48
CA THR A 59 7.83 -19.29 0.74
C THR A 59 6.83 -19.32 -0.41
N LEU A 60 5.65 -18.73 -0.22
CA LEU A 60 4.61 -18.65 -1.25
C LEU A 60 4.97 -17.63 -2.34
N ASN A 61 5.45 -16.47 -1.94
CA ASN A 61 5.90 -15.42 -2.85
C ASN A 61 6.89 -14.47 -2.17
N PRO A 62 8.21 -14.66 -2.38
CA PRO A 62 9.25 -13.84 -1.76
C PRO A 62 9.22 -12.38 -2.24
N ASP A 63 8.67 -12.09 -3.42
CA ASP A 63 8.62 -10.74 -4.00
C ASP A 63 7.62 -9.83 -3.28
N LEU A 64 6.75 -10.40 -2.45
CA LEU A 64 5.81 -9.61 -1.65
C LEU A 64 6.50 -8.87 -0.51
N ARG A 65 7.62 -9.37 0.00
CA ARG A 65 8.31 -8.75 1.12
C ARG A 65 9.14 -7.55 0.66
N THR A 66 8.97 -6.43 1.37
CA THR A 66 9.81 -5.24 1.12
C THR A 66 11.21 -5.46 1.67
N ILE A 67 12.18 -5.44 0.78
CA ILE A 67 13.62 -5.46 1.09
C ILE A 67 14.20 -4.11 0.68
N ASP A 68 14.93 -3.48 1.57
CA ASP A 68 15.55 -2.18 1.36
C ASP A 68 17.05 -2.27 1.64
N ASN A 69 17.86 -1.60 0.81
CA ASN A 69 19.30 -1.47 1.00
C ASN A 69 19.63 -0.05 1.43
N PHE A 70 20.07 0.10 2.66
CA PHE A 70 20.47 1.40 3.19
C PHE A 70 21.85 1.29 3.84
N ASP A 71 22.75 2.20 3.46
CA ASP A 71 24.13 2.25 3.97
C ASP A 71 24.88 0.89 3.82
N GLY A 72 24.68 0.25 2.63
CA GLY A 72 25.31 -1.04 2.31
C GLY A 72 24.80 -2.23 3.11
N LYS A 73 23.70 -2.07 3.87
CA LYS A 73 23.05 -3.12 4.65
C LYS A 73 21.67 -3.42 4.13
N GLU A 74 21.41 -4.69 3.89
CA GLU A 74 20.06 -5.17 3.57
C GLU A 74 19.17 -5.10 4.81
N ARG A 75 17.98 -4.53 4.63
CA ARG A 75 16.94 -4.43 5.65
C ARG A 75 15.69 -5.14 5.17
N VAL A 76 15.39 -6.27 5.79
CA VAL A 76 14.11 -6.97 5.59
C VAL A 76 13.05 -6.28 6.44
N LYS A 77 12.04 -5.72 5.79
CA LYS A 77 10.93 -5.02 6.46
C LYS A 77 9.77 -5.98 6.78
N GLU A 78 8.97 -5.63 7.78
CA GLU A 78 7.71 -6.33 8.10
C GLU A 78 6.53 -5.82 7.25
N PHE A 79 6.82 -5.19 6.10
CA PHE A 79 5.85 -4.72 5.14
C PHE A 79 5.81 -5.66 3.93
N PHE A 80 4.60 -5.94 3.47
CA PHE A 80 4.33 -6.81 2.35
C PHE A 80 3.51 -6.06 1.30
N ALA A 81 3.93 -6.15 0.04
CA ALA A 81 3.22 -5.58 -1.12
C ALA A 81 2.00 -6.44 -1.46
N MET A 82 0.95 -6.32 -0.67
CA MET A 82 -0.32 -7.02 -0.88
C MET A 82 -1.49 -6.17 -0.37
N ALA A 83 -2.68 -6.42 -0.91
CA ALA A 83 -3.88 -5.78 -0.42
C ALA A 83 -4.22 -6.24 1.01
N PRO A 84 -4.79 -5.38 1.85
CA PRO A 84 -5.22 -5.75 3.20
C PRO A 84 -6.21 -6.93 3.22
N GLU A 85 -7.04 -7.04 2.19
CA GLU A 85 -8.02 -8.10 1.99
C GLU A 85 -7.34 -9.45 1.75
N ASP A 86 -6.24 -9.49 0.98
CA ASP A 86 -5.47 -10.70 0.71
C ASP A 86 -4.75 -11.18 1.98
N ALA A 87 -4.15 -10.24 2.72
CA ALA A 87 -3.55 -10.54 4.02
C ALA A 87 -4.59 -11.06 5.04
N TYR A 88 -5.81 -10.49 5.03
CA TYR A 88 -6.91 -10.98 5.86
C TYR A 88 -7.33 -12.40 5.45
N SER A 89 -7.48 -12.66 4.16
CA SER A 89 -7.85 -13.98 3.63
C SER A 89 -6.84 -15.06 4.01
N LEU A 90 -5.55 -14.71 4.03
CA LEU A 90 -4.49 -15.61 4.51
C LEU A 90 -4.71 -15.99 5.99
N LEU A 91 -4.95 -14.99 6.87
CA LEU A 91 -5.25 -15.26 8.28
C LEU A 91 -6.56 -16.01 8.46
N GLU A 92 -7.55 -15.75 7.62
CA GLU A 92 -8.83 -16.47 7.65
C GLU A 92 -8.66 -17.95 7.30
N CYS A 93 -7.83 -18.27 6.31
CA CYS A 93 -7.48 -19.65 5.98
C CYS A 93 -6.80 -20.35 7.18
N ILE A 94 -5.84 -19.68 7.82
CA ILE A 94 -5.17 -20.20 9.02
C ILE A 94 -6.18 -20.43 10.15
N ALA A 95 -7.06 -19.46 10.40
CA ALA A 95 -8.09 -19.55 11.44
C ALA A 95 -9.07 -20.69 11.18
N LYS A 96 -9.48 -20.92 9.93
CA LYS A 96 -10.33 -22.04 9.52
C LYS A 96 -9.65 -23.38 9.73
N ILE A 97 -8.39 -23.52 9.32
CA ILE A 97 -7.61 -24.76 9.49
C ILE A 97 -7.39 -25.08 10.97
N SER A 98 -7.16 -24.08 11.80
CA SER A 98 -6.94 -24.23 13.25
C SER A 98 -8.22 -24.28 14.08
N GLY A 99 -9.39 -24.07 13.46
CA GLY A 99 -10.68 -24.05 14.17
C GLY A 99 -10.85 -22.87 15.12
N THR A 100 -10.24 -21.71 14.80
CA THR A 100 -10.18 -20.52 15.67
C THR A 100 -10.69 -19.25 14.97
N THR A 101 -11.67 -19.41 14.10
CA THR A 101 -12.23 -18.31 13.29
C THR A 101 -12.83 -17.18 14.14
N GLU A 102 -13.34 -17.49 15.32
CA GLU A 102 -13.88 -16.53 16.29
C GLU A 102 -12.83 -15.56 16.85
N ARG A 103 -11.55 -15.91 16.73
CA ARG A 103 -10.42 -15.11 17.19
C ARG A 103 -9.91 -14.11 16.16
N LEU A 104 -10.37 -14.23 14.91
CA LEU A 104 -10.02 -13.30 13.83
C LEU A 104 -11.08 -12.22 13.72
N LYS A 105 -10.70 -10.98 13.95
CA LYS A 105 -11.58 -9.82 13.92
C LYS A 105 -11.08 -8.77 12.95
N LYS A 106 -11.98 -8.30 12.10
CA LYS A 106 -11.71 -7.12 11.26
C LYS A 106 -11.98 -5.86 12.08
N VAL A 107 -11.04 -4.92 12.09
CA VAL A 107 -11.20 -3.64 12.77
C VAL A 107 -11.91 -2.68 11.83
N LYS A 108 -12.99 -2.06 12.29
CA LYS A 108 -13.70 -1.04 11.52
C LYS A 108 -13.07 0.32 11.81
N PRO A 109 -12.84 1.14 10.79
CA PRO A 109 -12.38 2.51 11.01
C PRO A 109 -13.46 3.33 11.72
N GLU A 110 -13.05 4.19 12.65
CA GLU A 110 -13.93 5.04 13.42
C GLU A 110 -13.50 6.52 13.35
N GLY A 111 -14.46 7.42 13.44
CA GLY A 111 -14.21 8.87 13.53
C GLY A 111 -13.42 9.40 12.36
N HIS A 112 -12.28 10.06 12.65
CA HIS A 112 -11.37 10.62 11.62
C HIS A 112 -10.69 9.55 10.75
N GLU A 113 -10.67 8.30 11.19
CA GLU A 113 -10.10 7.18 10.43
C GLU A 113 -10.86 6.89 9.15
N ILE A 114 -12.14 7.21 9.09
CA ILE A 114 -12.98 7.05 7.90
C ILE A 114 -12.42 7.92 6.77
N LYS A 115 -12.09 9.19 7.08
CA LYS A 115 -11.51 10.13 6.10
C LYS A 115 -10.17 9.65 5.55
N ASP A 116 -9.33 9.05 6.40
CA ASP A 116 -8.03 8.55 5.97
C ASP A 116 -8.17 7.30 5.08
N VAL A 117 -9.21 6.48 5.29
CA VAL A 117 -9.55 5.36 4.39
C VAL A 117 -10.04 5.89 3.03
N GLU A 118 -10.83 6.96 3.03
CA GLU A 118 -11.26 7.63 1.79
C GLU A 118 -10.05 8.13 1.01
N VAL A 119 -9.12 8.84 1.66
CA VAL A 119 -7.86 9.30 1.05
C VAL A 119 -7.03 8.13 0.50
N ALA A 120 -6.91 7.03 1.25
CA ALA A 120 -6.21 5.84 0.80
C ALA A 120 -6.83 5.25 -0.47
N ASN A 121 -8.16 5.22 -0.54
CA ASN A 121 -8.89 4.76 -1.71
C ASN A 121 -8.68 5.69 -2.92
N GLU A 122 -8.70 7.00 -2.72
CA GLU A 122 -8.39 7.98 -3.76
C GLU A 122 -6.98 7.82 -4.33
N ILE A 123 -5.97 7.66 -3.46
CA ILE A 123 -4.59 7.40 -3.86
C ILE A 123 -4.50 6.12 -4.68
N LYS A 124 -5.18 5.06 -4.25
CA LYS A 124 -5.23 3.77 -4.93
C LYS A 124 -5.87 3.87 -6.32
N GLU A 125 -6.96 4.63 -6.43
CA GLU A 125 -7.62 4.88 -7.71
C GLU A 125 -6.75 5.69 -8.67
N ILE A 126 -6.07 6.73 -8.19
CA ILE A 126 -5.13 7.53 -8.98
C ILE A 126 -4.00 6.63 -9.50
N SER A 127 -3.42 5.79 -8.65
CA SER A 127 -2.35 4.86 -9.03
C SER A 127 -2.81 3.83 -10.06
N ARG A 128 -4.08 3.39 -10.02
CA ARG A 128 -4.66 2.43 -10.97
C ARG A 128 -4.99 3.02 -12.33
N ARG A 129 -5.26 4.32 -12.43
CA ARG A 129 -5.61 4.98 -13.71
C ARG A 129 -4.50 4.92 -14.75
N GLY A 130 -3.27 4.67 -14.33
CA GLY A 130 -2.12 4.67 -15.22
C GLY A 130 -1.75 6.07 -15.71
N PRO A 131 -0.78 6.20 -16.63
CA PRO A 131 -0.39 7.50 -17.16
C PRO A 131 -1.55 8.15 -17.93
N LEU A 132 -1.68 9.46 -17.74
CA LEU A 132 -2.67 10.29 -18.39
C LEU A 132 -2.60 10.12 -19.92
N ARG A 133 -3.75 10.06 -20.57
CA ARG A 133 -3.86 9.97 -22.02
C ARG A 133 -4.34 11.29 -22.61
N PHE A 134 -3.82 11.65 -23.79
CA PHE A 134 -4.22 12.88 -24.45
C PHE A 134 -5.70 12.91 -24.80
N SER A 135 -6.27 11.77 -25.17
CA SER A 135 -7.72 11.65 -25.42
C SER A 135 -8.58 11.94 -24.18
N GLU A 136 -8.11 11.54 -22.98
CA GLU A 136 -8.79 11.81 -21.71
C GLU A 136 -8.79 13.30 -21.35
N CYS A 137 -7.79 14.06 -21.86
CA CYS A 137 -7.71 15.51 -21.73
C CYS A 137 -8.45 16.27 -22.84
N GLY A 138 -9.11 15.57 -23.76
CA GLY A 138 -9.76 16.19 -24.91
C GLY A 138 -8.79 16.75 -25.95
N ILE A 139 -7.54 16.27 -25.97
CA ILE A 139 -6.50 16.70 -26.91
C ILE A 139 -6.44 15.72 -28.07
N PRO A 140 -6.84 16.12 -29.30
CA PRO A 140 -6.83 15.23 -30.45
C PRO A 140 -5.41 14.93 -30.93
N PHE A 141 -5.23 13.81 -31.62
CA PHE A 141 -3.96 13.50 -32.30
C PHE A 141 -3.67 14.53 -33.41
N GLY A 142 -2.42 14.89 -33.57
CA GLY A 142 -1.99 15.96 -34.47
C GLY A 142 -2.05 17.36 -33.85
N SER A 143 -2.55 17.50 -32.61
CA SER A 143 -2.53 18.79 -31.92
C SER A 143 -1.10 19.23 -31.62
N THR A 144 -0.84 20.53 -31.83
CA THR A 144 0.43 21.14 -31.43
C THR A 144 0.28 21.71 -30.01
N LEU A 145 1.18 21.30 -29.13
CA LEU A 145 1.29 21.80 -27.77
C LEU A 145 2.54 22.67 -27.65
N THR A 146 2.45 23.74 -26.88
CA THR A 146 3.55 24.65 -26.57
C THR A 146 3.95 24.51 -25.11
N PHE A 147 5.23 24.60 -24.82
CA PHE A 147 5.71 24.60 -23.45
C PHE A 147 5.37 25.92 -22.76
N VAL A 148 4.83 25.87 -21.54
CA VAL A 148 4.31 27.08 -20.85
C VAL A 148 5.40 28.09 -20.57
N ASP A 149 6.59 27.61 -20.17
CA ASP A 149 7.71 28.48 -19.79
C ASP A 149 8.54 28.92 -20.98
N ASP A 150 8.42 28.25 -22.14
CA ASP A 150 9.11 28.61 -23.38
C ASP A 150 8.22 28.28 -24.60
N PRO A 151 7.45 29.28 -25.10
CA PRO A 151 6.56 29.09 -26.25
C PRO A 151 7.25 28.74 -27.59
N SER A 152 8.58 28.87 -27.67
CA SER A 152 9.33 28.45 -28.86
C SER A 152 9.45 26.91 -28.97
N ILE A 153 9.28 26.23 -27.84
CA ILE A 153 9.30 24.78 -27.79
C ILE A 153 7.90 24.25 -28.10
N THR A 154 7.78 23.56 -29.23
CA THR A 154 6.52 22.94 -29.66
C THR A 154 6.66 21.44 -29.87
N VAL A 155 5.58 20.72 -29.58
CA VAL A 155 5.48 19.28 -29.79
C VAL A 155 4.17 18.94 -30.46
N THR A 156 4.15 17.88 -31.27
CA THR A 156 2.93 17.36 -31.88
C THR A 156 2.51 16.08 -31.17
N VAL A 157 1.22 15.96 -30.82
CA VAL A 157 0.65 14.74 -30.25
C VAL A 157 0.52 13.69 -31.35
N VAL A 158 1.32 12.61 -31.25
CA VAL A 158 1.34 11.52 -32.24
C VAL A 158 0.28 10.48 -31.96
N ASP A 159 0.17 10.08 -30.71
CA ASP A 159 -0.84 9.15 -30.21
C ASP A 159 -1.21 9.47 -28.76
N ASP A 160 -1.94 8.59 -28.12
CA ASP A 160 -2.47 8.80 -26.75
C ASP A 160 -1.42 8.98 -25.67
N ARG A 161 -0.13 8.65 -25.95
CA ARG A 161 0.95 8.67 -24.98
C ARG A 161 2.26 9.26 -25.48
N HIS A 162 2.36 9.52 -26.78
CA HIS A 162 3.59 9.97 -27.39
C HIS A 162 3.43 11.33 -28.03
N ILE A 163 4.46 12.12 -27.90
CA ILE A 163 4.63 13.41 -28.54
C ILE A 163 5.88 13.41 -29.41
N GLN A 164 5.84 14.16 -30.49
CA GLN A 164 7.00 14.40 -31.34
C GLN A 164 7.46 15.84 -31.13
N TYR A 165 8.73 16.03 -30.88
CA TYR A 165 9.35 17.35 -30.85
C TYR A 165 9.46 17.93 -32.24
N ASN A 166 9.12 19.21 -32.42
CA ASN A 166 9.06 19.85 -33.73
C ASN A 166 10.33 20.65 -34.12
N GLY A 167 11.41 20.52 -33.30
CA GLY A 167 12.70 21.12 -33.60
C GLY A 167 12.88 22.48 -32.99
#